data_591a7443be5f1824b8773a385c5bb5ab
#
_entry.id   591a7443be5f1824b8773a385c5bb5ab
#
_cell.length_a   1.000
_cell.length_b   1.000
_cell.length_c   1.000
_cell.angle_alpha   90.00
_cell.angle_beta   90.00
_cell.angle_gamma   90.00
#
_symmetry.space_group_name_H-M   'P 1'
#
loop_
_entity.id
_entity.type
_entity.pdbx_description
1 polymer ?
#
loop_
_entity_poly.entity_id
_entity_poly.type
_entity_poly.pdbx_seq_one_letter_code
_entity_poly.pdbx_strand_id
1 'polypeptide(L)'
;MHRSCLLLLSFILSCGNGQIDNENSTVEPIEEVQSTTTTSKLTTTTIEIDTCIQQNNKDRALETTEDLQEFLSDYGFYTAEIDGKFGPQTETALRKFQEKAEIKVDGKFGDETKKKMRAWTGCE
;
A
#
# COMPACT_ATOMS: atom_id res chain seq x y z
N MET A 1 -57.58 -8.42 -9.98
CA MET A 1 -57.72 -9.31 -8.80
C MET A 1 -56.43 -9.13 -8.03
N HIS A 2 -56.38 -8.17 -7.08
CA HIS A 2 -56.51 -8.31 -5.64
C HIS A 2 -55.58 -9.40 -5.08
N ARG A 3 -54.63 -9.11 -4.21
CA ARG A 3 -54.60 -8.61 -2.83
C ARG A 3 -53.15 -8.39 -2.46
N SER A 4 -52.64 -7.25 -2.06
CA SER A 4 -52.72 -6.70 -0.70
C SER A 4 -52.40 -7.71 0.39
N CYS A 5 -51.25 -7.60 0.98
CA CYS A 5 -51.04 -7.84 2.38
C CYS A 5 -49.88 -6.99 2.90
N LEU A 6 -50.29 -6.01 3.58
CA LEU A 6 -49.66 -5.12 4.52
C LEU A 6 -49.48 -5.86 5.84
N LEU A 7 -48.50 -5.48 6.62
CA LEU A 7 -48.36 -5.60 8.09
C LEU A 7 -46.96 -6.06 8.44
N LEU A 8 -46.20 -5.56 9.37
CA LEU A 8 -46.32 -4.53 10.41
C LEU A 8 -44.89 -4.37 10.98
N LEU A 9 -44.58 -3.16 11.29
CA LEU A 9 -43.74 -2.66 12.34
C LEU A 9 -43.32 -3.66 13.43
N SER A 10 -42.03 -3.63 13.75
CA SER A 10 -41.61 -3.68 15.15
C SER A 10 -40.33 -2.88 15.34
N PHE A 11 -40.54 -1.74 15.89
CA PHE A 11 -39.56 -0.93 16.61
C PHE A 11 -39.03 -1.73 17.79
N ILE A 12 -37.74 -1.85 17.93
CA ILE A 12 -37.16 -1.99 19.25
C ILE A 12 -36.01 -0.99 19.33
N LEU A 13 -36.36 0.11 19.92
CA LEU A 13 -35.47 1.05 20.54
C LEU A 13 -34.89 0.36 21.78
N SER A 14 -33.60 0.15 21.82
CA SER A 14 -32.91 -0.11 23.08
C SER A 14 -31.80 0.92 23.22
N CYS A 15 -32.13 1.96 23.92
CA CYS A 15 -31.19 2.82 24.60
C CYS A 15 -30.49 2.01 25.69
N GLY A 16 -29.21 1.79 25.51
CA GLY A 16 -28.34 1.35 26.58
C GLY A 16 -27.32 2.45 26.85
N ASN A 17 -27.69 3.31 27.76
CA ASN A 17 -26.83 4.31 28.35
C ASN A 17 -25.88 3.58 29.31
N GLY A 18 -24.65 3.51 28.97
CA GLY A 18 -23.56 3.01 29.81
C GLY A 18 -22.53 4.10 30.01
N GLN A 19 -22.85 4.94 30.93
CA GLN A 19 -21.95 5.90 31.54
C GLN A 19 -20.91 5.13 32.33
N ILE A 20 -19.66 5.31 32.03
CA ILE A 20 -18.59 4.90 32.93
C ILE A 20 -17.85 6.16 33.28
N ASP A 21 -18.08 6.48 34.49
CA ASP A 21 -17.39 7.53 35.22
C ASP A 21 -15.92 7.24 35.28
N ASN A 22 -15.21 8.27 34.93
CA ASN A 22 -13.93 8.71 35.34
C ASN A 22 -13.67 8.48 36.83
N GLU A 23 -12.50 8.02 37.16
CA GLU A 23 -11.65 8.59 38.21
C GLU A 23 -10.25 8.00 38.09
N ASN A 24 -9.36 8.85 37.64
CA ASN A 24 -8.40 9.54 38.49
C ASN A 24 -7.47 8.63 39.31
N SER A 25 -6.26 8.51 38.89
CA SER A 25 -5.12 8.49 39.76
C SER A 25 -3.86 8.82 38.99
N THR A 26 -3.43 10.04 39.10
CA THR A 26 -2.20 10.45 39.76
C THR A 26 -0.95 9.83 39.19
N VAL A 27 -0.33 10.60 38.26
CA VAL A 27 0.90 11.38 38.45
C VAL A 27 1.94 10.66 39.30
N GLU A 28 3.08 10.40 38.82
CA GLU A 28 4.24 11.24 38.78
C GLU A 28 5.47 10.52 38.23
N PRO A 29 6.53 11.24 38.01
CA PRO A 29 7.39 11.07 36.87
C PRO A 29 8.70 10.41 37.29
N ILE A 30 9.28 9.67 36.39
CA ILE A 30 10.67 9.27 36.57
C ILE A 30 11.41 9.57 35.27
N GLU A 31 12.19 10.65 35.36
CA GLU A 31 13.62 10.75 35.08
C GLU A 31 14.08 10.02 33.83
N GLU A 32 14.37 10.84 32.84
CA GLU A 32 15.72 11.20 32.46
C GLU A 32 16.68 10.03 32.30
N VAL A 33 16.80 9.56 31.08
CA VAL A 33 18.08 9.05 30.63
C VAL A 33 18.44 9.79 29.34
N GLN A 34 19.41 10.63 29.53
CA GLN A 34 20.18 11.35 28.55
C GLN A 34 20.82 10.44 27.51
N SER A 35 21.02 11.10 26.40
CA SER A 35 22.11 10.81 25.44
C SER A 35 21.68 9.95 24.28
N THR A 36 21.78 10.37 23.07
CA THR A 36 22.86 11.15 22.44
C THR A 36 22.33 11.90 21.23
N THR A 37 22.71 13.12 21.20
CA THR A 37 22.74 14.02 20.08
C THR A 37 23.23 13.34 18.80
N THR A 38 22.36 13.23 17.80
CA THR A 38 22.85 13.29 16.44
C THR A 38 22.03 14.36 15.73
N THR A 39 22.63 15.53 15.71
CA THR A 39 22.23 16.66 14.93
C THR A 39 22.21 16.29 13.45
N SER A 40 21.05 15.94 12.95
CA SER A 40 20.82 15.97 11.51
C SER A 40 20.20 17.29 11.17
N LYS A 41 21.05 18.14 10.66
CA LYS A 41 20.81 19.44 10.07
C LYS A 41 19.56 19.40 9.20
N LEU A 42 18.48 20.00 9.72
CA LEU A 42 17.27 20.30 8.97
C LEU A 42 17.61 21.42 7.98
N THR A 43 17.99 21.05 6.79
CA THR A 43 17.96 21.99 5.67
C THR A 43 16.53 21.98 5.16
N THR A 44 15.78 23.00 5.54
CA THR A 44 14.50 23.31 4.93
C THR A 44 14.77 23.74 3.50
N THR A 45 14.84 22.80 2.60
CA THR A 45 14.67 23.05 1.19
C THR A 45 13.21 22.77 0.93
N THR A 46 12.46 23.78 0.56
CA THR A 46 11.14 23.64 -0.05
C THR A 46 11.34 22.82 -1.33
N ILE A 47 11.26 21.53 -1.19
CA ILE A 47 11.21 20.62 -2.32
C ILE A 47 9.75 20.71 -2.76
N GLU A 48 9.51 21.38 -3.87
CA GLU A 48 8.35 21.06 -4.68
C GLU A 48 8.45 19.56 -4.90
N ILE A 49 7.55 18.84 -4.25
CA ILE A 49 7.46 17.39 -4.37
C ILE A 49 6.90 17.14 -5.76
N ASP A 50 7.78 17.16 -6.73
CA ASP A 50 7.57 16.40 -7.93
C ASP A 50 7.59 14.93 -7.46
N THR A 51 6.40 14.37 -7.31
CA THR A 51 6.14 13.08 -6.67
C THR A 51 6.66 11.90 -7.50
N CYS A 52 7.63 12.16 -8.31
CA CYS A 52 8.33 11.18 -9.07
C CYS A 52 9.55 10.72 -8.28
N ILE A 53 9.35 9.81 -7.35
CA ILE A 53 10.45 9.12 -6.71
C ILE A 53 11.14 8.30 -7.80
N GLN A 54 12.21 8.83 -8.35
CA GLN A 54 13.11 8.07 -9.22
C GLN A 54 13.75 6.96 -8.39
N GLN A 55 13.00 5.88 -8.20
CA GLN A 55 13.59 4.67 -7.66
C GLN A 55 14.53 4.15 -8.74
N ASN A 56 15.81 4.11 -8.41
CA ASN A 56 16.80 3.54 -9.30
C ASN A 56 16.65 2.01 -9.29
N ASN A 57 15.87 1.49 -10.24
CA ASN A 57 15.65 0.05 -10.39
C ASN A 57 16.80 -0.68 -11.11
N LYS A 58 17.84 0.06 -11.49
CA LYS A 58 18.92 -0.50 -12.31
C LYS A 58 19.62 -1.70 -11.66
N ASP A 59 19.79 -1.61 -10.34
CA ASP A 59 20.46 -2.64 -9.56
C ASP A 59 19.50 -3.53 -8.78
N ARG A 60 18.17 -3.39 -9.05
CA ARG A 60 17.16 -4.18 -8.38
C ARG A 60 17.25 -5.64 -8.81
N ALA A 61 17.25 -6.54 -7.84
CA ALA A 61 17.07 -7.96 -8.10
C ALA A 61 15.67 -8.17 -8.71
N LEU A 62 15.59 -8.86 -9.82
CA LEU A 62 14.35 -9.24 -10.50
C LEU A 62 14.49 -10.68 -10.98
N GLU A 63 14.74 -11.59 -10.03
CA GLU A 63 15.01 -12.99 -10.34
C GLU A 63 13.87 -13.92 -9.89
N THR A 64 13.18 -13.55 -8.83
CA THR A 64 12.10 -14.35 -8.23
C THR A 64 10.72 -13.75 -8.50
N THR A 65 9.68 -14.52 -8.22
CA THR A 65 8.29 -14.02 -8.27
C THR A 65 8.03 -13.00 -7.15
N GLU A 66 8.70 -13.15 -6.02
CA GLU A 66 8.62 -12.20 -4.91
C GLU A 66 9.17 -10.82 -5.33
N ASP A 67 10.36 -10.78 -5.96
CA ASP A 67 10.92 -9.54 -6.51
C ASP A 67 9.98 -8.87 -7.51
N LEU A 68 9.29 -9.68 -8.33
CA LEU A 68 8.28 -9.20 -9.27
C LEU A 68 7.09 -8.58 -8.55
N GLN A 69 6.54 -9.26 -7.54
CA GLN A 69 5.41 -8.78 -6.76
C GLN A 69 5.75 -7.49 -6.02
N GLU A 70 6.95 -7.41 -5.42
CA GLU A 70 7.45 -6.19 -4.78
C GLU A 70 7.54 -5.03 -5.78
N PHE A 71 8.15 -5.26 -6.94
CA PHE A 71 8.23 -4.23 -7.97
C PHE A 71 6.83 -3.74 -8.39
N LEU A 72 5.93 -4.66 -8.70
CA LEU A 72 4.58 -4.32 -9.13
C LEU A 72 3.78 -3.62 -8.02
N SER A 73 4.04 -3.93 -6.76
CA SER A 73 3.43 -3.28 -5.60
C SER A 73 3.94 -1.86 -5.41
N ASP A 74 5.25 -1.63 -5.52
CA ASP A 74 5.88 -0.32 -5.40
C ASP A 74 5.33 0.69 -6.41
N TYR A 75 4.97 0.21 -7.60
CA TYR A 75 4.39 1.04 -8.66
C TYR A 75 2.87 0.96 -8.76
N GLY A 76 2.20 0.34 -7.79
CA GLY A 76 0.74 0.31 -7.70
C GLY A 76 0.03 -0.62 -8.69
N PHE A 77 0.75 -1.50 -9.37
CA PHE A 77 0.15 -2.50 -10.26
C PHE A 77 -0.39 -3.72 -9.50
N TYR A 78 0.19 -4.01 -8.32
CA TYR A 78 -0.15 -5.16 -7.49
C TYR A 78 -0.54 -4.72 -6.09
N THR A 79 -1.67 -5.20 -5.58
CA THR A 79 -2.23 -4.80 -4.29
C THR A 79 -2.51 -5.98 -3.36
N ALA A 80 -2.15 -7.18 -3.79
CA ALA A 80 -2.32 -8.38 -2.98
C ALA A 80 -1.07 -8.66 -2.13
N GLU A 81 -1.11 -9.73 -1.36
CA GLU A 81 0.01 -10.16 -0.53
C GLU A 81 1.21 -10.62 -1.38
N ILE A 82 2.40 -10.23 -0.97
CA ILE A 82 3.65 -10.68 -1.59
C ILE A 82 3.98 -12.06 -1.02
N ASP A 83 3.60 -13.09 -1.74
CA ASP A 83 3.69 -14.49 -1.31
C ASP A 83 4.69 -15.33 -2.13
N GLY A 84 5.36 -14.69 -3.09
CA GLY A 84 6.32 -15.34 -3.99
C GLY A 84 5.68 -16.33 -4.97
N LYS A 85 4.34 -16.42 -5.06
CA LYS A 85 3.64 -17.33 -5.96
C LYS A 85 3.12 -16.60 -7.20
N PHE A 86 3.44 -17.14 -8.36
CA PHE A 86 2.93 -16.61 -9.62
C PHE A 86 1.49 -17.10 -9.85
N GLY A 87 0.52 -16.30 -9.43
CA GLY A 87 -0.90 -16.59 -9.57
C GLY A 87 -1.61 -15.62 -10.53
N PRO A 88 -2.93 -15.77 -10.70
CA PRO A 88 -3.73 -14.92 -11.61
C PRO A 88 -3.66 -13.42 -11.29
N GLN A 89 -3.50 -13.06 -10.02
CA GLN A 89 -3.37 -11.67 -9.59
C GLN A 89 -2.01 -11.09 -10.01
N THR A 90 -0.93 -11.87 -9.84
CA THR A 90 0.41 -11.49 -10.28
C THR A 90 0.47 -11.37 -11.80
N GLU A 91 -0.12 -12.31 -12.54
CA GLU A 91 -0.19 -12.26 -13.99
C GLU A 91 -0.96 -11.02 -14.48
N THR A 92 -2.10 -10.74 -13.86
CA THR A 92 -2.91 -9.56 -14.21
C THR A 92 -2.14 -8.26 -13.97
N ALA A 93 -1.45 -8.15 -12.85
CA ALA A 93 -0.62 -6.98 -12.53
C ALA A 93 0.54 -6.83 -13.51
N LEU A 94 1.18 -7.95 -13.85
CA LEU A 94 2.28 -7.97 -14.82
C LEU A 94 1.82 -7.51 -16.21
N ARG A 95 0.65 -7.98 -16.68
CA ARG A 95 0.07 -7.53 -17.95
C ARG A 95 -0.22 -6.03 -17.96
N LYS A 96 -0.74 -5.47 -16.87
CA LYS A 96 -0.95 -4.03 -16.73
C LYS A 96 0.36 -3.25 -16.81
N PHE A 97 1.41 -3.74 -16.17
CA PHE A 97 2.74 -3.15 -16.29
C PHE A 97 3.26 -3.22 -17.72
N GLN A 98 3.17 -4.37 -18.39
CA GLN A 98 3.61 -4.55 -19.78
C GLN A 98 2.89 -3.60 -20.74
N GLU A 99 1.58 -3.42 -20.53
CA GLU A 99 0.78 -2.46 -21.31
C GLU A 99 1.27 -1.02 -21.07
N LYS A 100 1.43 -0.62 -19.82
CA LYS A 100 1.93 0.72 -19.46
C LYS A 100 3.36 0.96 -19.94
N ALA A 101 4.20 -0.07 -19.92
CA ALA A 101 5.58 -0.03 -20.38
C ALA A 101 5.73 -0.11 -21.91
N GLU A 102 4.60 -0.20 -22.64
CA GLU A 102 4.54 -0.30 -24.11
C GLU A 102 5.41 -1.45 -24.68
N ILE A 103 5.38 -2.59 -24.00
CA ILE A 103 6.01 -3.83 -24.44
C ILE A 103 4.97 -4.90 -24.71
N LYS A 104 5.41 -6.05 -25.20
CA LYS A 104 4.52 -7.17 -25.47
C LYS A 104 3.77 -7.61 -24.21
N VAL A 105 2.43 -7.58 -24.27
CA VAL A 105 1.54 -7.99 -23.17
C VAL A 105 1.28 -9.50 -23.26
N ASP A 106 2.22 -10.29 -22.75
CA ASP A 106 2.11 -11.76 -22.76
C ASP A 106 1.96 -12.37 -21.36
N GLY A 107 2.05 -11.54 -20.32
CA GLY A 107 1.96 -11.99 -18.92
C GLY A 107 3.16 -12.82 -18.47
N LYS A 108 4.29 -12.75 -19.18
CA LYS A 108 5.50 -13.49 -18.85
C LYS A 108 6.56 -12.60 -18.22
N PHE A 109 7.13 -13.07 -17.14
CA PHE A 109 8.25 -12.42 -16.46
C PHE A 109 9.59 -12.80 -17.12
N GLY A 110 9.76 -12.38 -18.37
CA GLY A 110 10.93 -12.66 -19.18
C GLY A 110 11.95 -11.50 -19.21
N ASP A 111 13.07 -11.70 -19.92
CA ASP A 111 14.19 -10.76 -19.98
C ASP A 111 13.79 -9.36 -20.49
N GLU A 112 12.90 -9.29 -21.47
CA GLU A 112 12.39 -8.00 -21.98
C GLU A 112 11.66 -7.23 -20.89
N THR A 113 10.78 -7.91 -20.14
CA THR A 113 10.04 -7.34 -19.03
C THR A 113 10.99 -6.90 -17.91
N LYS A 114 11.94 -7.75 -17.52
CA LYS A 114 12.98 -7.43 -16.51
C LYS A 114 13.81 -6.21 -16.92
N LYS A 115 14.19 -6.12 -18.19
CA LYS A 115 14.93 -4.97 -18.73
C LYS A 115 14.12 -3.68 -18.63
N LYS A 116 12.83 -3.73 -18.97
CA LYS A 116 11.94 -2.58 -18.84
C LYS A 116 11.70 -2.19 -17.37
N MET A 117 11.54 -3.14 -16.47
CA MET A 117 11.42 -2.89 -15.04
C MET A 117 12.65 -2.19 -14.47
N ARG A 118 13.86 -2.61 -14.85
CA ARG A 118 15.10 -1.94 -14.42
C ARG A 118 15.25 -0.52 -14.98
N ALA A 119 14.67 -0.24 -16.13
CA ALA A 119 14.65 1.10 -16.74
C ALA A 119 13.46 1.94 -16.34
N TRP A 120 12.53 1.38 -15.56
CA TRP A 120 11.28 2.04 -15.18
C TRP A 120 11.52 3.08 -14.08
N THR A 121 11.04 4.28 -14.29
CA THR A 121 11.16 5.38 -13.33
C THR A 121 9.83 5.71 -12.64
N GLY A 122 8.73 5.21 -13.14
CA GLY A 122 7.40 5.54 -12.63
C GLY A 122 6.93 6.96 -12.96
N CYS A 123 7.73 7.68 -13.74
CA CYS A 123 7.52 9.08 -14.06
C CYS A 123 7.01 9.23 -15.50
N GLU A 124 5.70 9.18 -15.69
CA GLU A 124 5.04 9.51 -16.97
C GLU A 124 3.75 10.29 -16.73
#